data_82d2aaa534cf95d6b27abc1b9978484b
#
_entry.id   82d2aaa534cf95d6b27abc1b9978484b
#
_cell.length_a   1.000
_cell.length_b   1.000
_cell.length_c   1.000
_cell.angle_alpha   90.00
_cell.angle_beta   90.00
_cell.angle_gamma   90.00
#
_symmetry.space_group_name_H-M   'P 1'
#
loop_
_entity.id
_entity.type
_entity.pdbx_description
1 polymer ?
#
loop_
_entity_poly.entity_id
_entity_poly.type
_entity_poly.pdbx_seq_one_letter_code
_entity_poly.pdbx_strand_id
1 'polypeptide(L)'
;MRRGSETGQGTSTTRRHPFTPRSTPPPIGCRRSPPHAARSPRVRPVDRRGSPSRGLDVVEPGTMRTVPAPQTLRAIAEEAARTVAPDLLAVFRAPMTISTKRDAHDVVTLHDRAAEEAITTVLTAAVPGSVVLGEEGGTTGGTGTGTGTTGTTGGTDTTGTAGGVGSTDGPVVRWIVDPIDGTANFARGLAYWCISIAAEVDGEVVAGVVFDPVADHVFAADDVGAWLDGAPMHSSSGPADAATVLTSFPVQQDLDLLGEAAAFDLLRDLTLRYRHHHSLGSGALNLVHVAAGWSDVTMGFATHPWDVAAGALVLERAGGWFRGFRRGEAVDRAHLADDYVAAGAGGSHAELVRRVQELSATTATD
;
A
#
# COMPACT_ATOMS: atom_id res chain seq x y z
N MET A 1 27.59 54.48 -47.41
CA MET A 1 28.02 55.19 -46.17
C MET A 1 27.84 54.35 -45.03
N ARG A 2 28.79 53.88 -44.52
CA ARG A 2 29.54 53.64 -43.27
C ARG A 2 28.84 54.12 -41.99
N ARG A 3 28.82 53.23 -41.02
CA ARG A 3 28.99 53.27 -39.52
C ARG A 3 27.80 52.58 -38.83
N GLY A 4 27.99 51.76 -37.80
CA GLY A 4 29.15 51.40 -36.96
C GLY A 4 28.62 50.48 -35.86
N SER A 5 29.42 49.52 -35.52
CA SER A 5 29.26 48.51 -34.47
C SER A 5 29.28 49.12 -33.06
N GLU A 6 28.51 48.59 -32.14
CA GLU A 6 28.94 48.52 -30.74
C GLU A 6 28.40 47.23 -30.06
N THR A 7 29.36 46.40 -29.72
CA THR A 7 29.21 45.17 -28.93
C THR A 7 29.32 45.53 -27.45
N GLY A 8 28.23 45.30 -26.68
CA GLY A 8 28.25 45.38 -25.23
C GLY A 8 28.32 43.97 -24.61
N GLN A 9 29.49 43.56 -24.20
CA GLN A 9 29.70 42.37 -23.34
C GLN A 9 29.38 42.74 -21.90
N GLY A 10 28.26 42.23 -21.37
CA GLY A 10 27.92 42.28 -19.95
C GLY A 10 28.42 41.01 -19.26
N THR A 11 29.53 41.09 -18.54
CA THR A 11 30.03 40.00 -17.65
C THR A 11 29.21 39.97 -16.37
N SER A 12 28.35 38.95 -16.25
CA SER A 12 27.64 38.62 -14.99
C SER A 12 28.56 37.79 -14.08
N THR A 13 29.09 38.41 -13.05
CA THR A 13 29.81 37.73 -11.95
C THR A 13 28.81 37.13 -10.96
N THR A 14 28.60 35.84 -11.04
CA THR A 14 27.86 35.05 -10.02
C THR A 14 28.73 34.91 -8.79
N ARG A 15 28.37 35.59 -7.69
CA ARG A 15 28.91 35.36 -6.33
C ARG A 15 28.46 33.98 -5.83
N ARG A 16 29.39 33.06 -5.71
CA ARG A 16 29.20 31.80 -4.96
C ARG A 16 29.25 32.12 -3.47
N HIS A 17 28.19 31.82 -2.73
CA HIS A 17 28.20 31.79 -1.26
C HIS A 17 28.83 30.47 -0.81
N PRO A 18 29.78 30.49 0.14
CA PRO A 18 30.35 29.28 0.71
C PRO A 18 29.34 28.57 1.62
N PHE A 19 29.18 27.29 1.39
CA PHE A 19 28.38 26.37 2.22
C PHE A 19 29.18 26.09 3.50
N THR A 20 28.68 26.51 4.67
CA THR A 20 29.22 26.14 5.97
C THR A 20 28.53 24.88 6.47
N PRO A 21 29.22 23.77 6.78
CA PRO A 21 28.60 22.57 7.34
C PRO A 21 28.17 22.84 8.80
N ARG A 22 26.93 22.50 9.11
CA ARG A 22 26.38 22.53 10.47
C ARG A 22 27.02 21.41 11.29
N SER A 23 27.45 21.78 12.49
CA SER A 23 28.05 20.91 13.51
C SER A 23 27.09 19.83 13.99
N THR A 24 27.58 18.59 14.03
CA THR A 24 26.92 17.43 14.63
C THR A 24 26.73 17.62 16.16
N PRO A 25 25.56 17.27 16.73
CA PRO A 25 25.38 17.22 18.17
C PRO A 25 26.08 16.01 18.80
N PRO A 26 26.50 16.10 20.10
CA PRO A 26 27.19 15.02 20.79
C PRO A 26 26.26 13.84 21.13
N PRO A 27 26.80 12.60 21.32
CA PRO A 27 26.01 11.41 21.61
C PRO A 27 25.44 11.45 23.03
N ILE A 28 24.14 11.12 23.14
CA ILE A 28 23.41 10.99 24.41
C ILE A 28 23.84 9.69 25.09
N GLY A 29 24.44 9.81 26.28
CA GLY A 29 24.91 8.69 27.08
C GLY A 29 23.76 7.83 27.64
N CYS A 30 23.80 6.52 27.35
CA CYS A 30 22.95 5.50 27.96
C CYS A 30 23.26 5.36 29.45
N ARG A 31 22.35 5.76 30.32
CA ARG A 31 22.37 5.34 31.74
C ARG A 31 21.69 3.96 31.85
N ARG A 32 22.47 2.97 32.28
CA ARG A 32 21.97 1.64 32.64
C ARG A 32 21.32 1.72 34.03
N SER A 33 20.07 1.24 34.15
CA SER A 33 19.42 0.96 35.43
C SER A 33 19.65 -0.51 35.84
N PRO A 34 19.79 -0.82 37.14
CA PRO A 34 20.07 -2.17 37.62
C PRO A 34 18.82 -3.06 37.64
N PRO A 35 18.97 -4.41 37.60
CA PRO A 35 17.85 -5.34 37.54
C PRO A 35 17.19 -5.54 38.91
N HIS A 36 15.86 -5.46 38.94
CA HIS A 36 15.05 -5.90 40.09
C HIS A 36 14.91 -7.41 40.11
N ALA A 37 15.32 -8.02 41.22
CA ALA A 37 15.15 -9.44 41.52
C ALA A 37 13.66 -9.76 41.79
N ALA A 38 13.06 -10.64 40.99
CA ALA A 38 11.74 -11.20 41.22
C ALA A 38 11.81 -12.38 42.15
N ARG A 39 11.06 -12.34 43.27
CA ARG A 39 10.88 -13.46 44.21
C ARG A 39 9.81 -14.43 43.69
N SER A 40 10.15 -15.71 43.59
CA SER A 40 9.24 -16.80 43.29
C SER A 40 8.31 -17.11 44.47
N PRO A 41 7.01 -17.38 44.25
CA PRO A 41 6.14 -17.93 45.29
C PRO A 41 6.25 -19.47 45.33
N ARG A 42 6.33 -19.99 46.58
CA ARG A 42 6.39 -21.41 46.90
C ARG A 42 5.03 -22.08 46.67
N VAL A 43 5.04 -23.21 45.97
CA VAL A 43 3.90 -24.11 45.78
C VAL A 43 3.78 -25.00 46.99
N ARG A 44 2.57 -25.16 47.57
CA ARG A 44 2.20 -26.17 48.55
C ARG A 44 1.53 -27.35 47.85
N PRO A 45 1.79 -28.61 48.25
CA PRO A 45 1.13 -29.77 47.67
C PRO A 45 -0.27 -29.99 48.29
N VAL A 46 -1.25 -30.30 47.42
CA VAL A 46 -2.60 -30.70 47.82
C VAL A 46 -2.80 -32.17 47.50
N ASP A 47 -3.36 -32.87 48.49
CA ASP A 47 -3.58 -34.29 48.64
C ASP A 47 -4.64 -34.84 47.66
N ARG A 48 -4.43 -36.08 47.23
CA ARG A 48 -5.35 -36.82 46.36
C ARG A 48 -6.35 -37.58 47.22
N ARG A 49 -7.65 -37.47 46.91
CA ARG A 49 -8.63 -38.57 46.90
C ARG A 49 -10.03 -38.05 46.55
N GLY A 50 -10.65 -38.59 45.49
CA GLY A 50 -12.06 -38.38 45.13
C GLY A 50 -12.41 -39.03 43.80
N SER A 51 -13.23 -40.06 43.86
CA SER A 51 -13.70 -40.95 42.78
C SER A 51 -14.57 -40.24 41.73
N PRO A 52 -14.80 -40.85 40.55
CA PRO A 52 -15.34 -40.15 39.36
C PRO A 52 -16.86 -40.07 39.39
N SER A 53 -17.40 -38.90 39.35
CA SER A 53 -18.78 -38.63 38.95
C SER A 53 -18.83 -38.33 37.45
N ARG A 54 -19.74 -38.97 36.72
CA ARG A 54 -20.02 -38.73 35.29
C ARG A 54 -20.32 -37.27 35.08
N GLY A 55 -19.36 -36.56 34.44
CA GLY A 55 -19.54 -35.18 33.99
C GLY A 55 -20.41 -35.15 32.74
N LEU A 56 -21.46 -34.37 32.81
CA LEU A 56 -22.12 -33.80 31.63
C LEU A 56 -21.03 -33.05 30.84
N ASP A 57 -20.93 -33.32 29.53
CA ASP A 57 -20.11 -32.55 28.61
C ASP A 57 -20.58 -31.09 28.65
N VAL A 58 -19.89 -30.28 29.45
CA VAL A 58 -20.00 -28.82 29.36
C VAL A 58 -19.31 -28.44 28.06
N VAL A 59 -20.10 -28.13 27.03
CA VAL A 59 -19.61 -27.45 25.85
C VAL A 59 -19.03 -26.12 26.36
N GLU A 60 -17.71 -26.02 26.37
CA GLU A 60 -17.02 -24.75 26.64
C GLU A 60 -17.60 -23.68 25.73
N PRO A 61 -18.05 -22.52 26.25
CA PRO A 61 -18.49 -21.42 25.39
C PRO A 61 -17.29 -21.04 24.51
N GLY A 62 -17.50 -21.15 23.17
CA GLY A 62 -16.50 -20.85 22.17
C GLY A 62 -15.78 -19.54 22.53
N THR A 63 -14.47 -19.61 22.60
CA THR A 63 -13.62 -18.43 22.88
C THR A 63 -13.89 -17.42 21.77
N MET A 64 -14.58 -16.32 22.09
CA MET A 64 -14.78 -15.23 21.14
C MET A 64 -13.40 -14.82 20.58
N ARG A 65 -13.23 -14.92 19.27
CA ARG A 65 -12.03 -14.43 18.60
C ARG A 65 -11.91 -12.93 18.85
N THR A 66 -10.87 -12.50 19.53
CA THR A 66 -10.56 -11.10 19.70
C THR A 66 -9.67 -10.67 18.55
N VAL A 67 -10.11 -9.69 17.78
CA VAL A 67 -9.29 -9.05 16.75
C VAL A 67 -8.17 -8.25 17.44
N PRO A 68 -6.91 -8.38 17.00
CA PRO A 68 -5.83 -7.54 17.52
C PRO A 68 -6.11 -6.04 17.25
N ALA A 69 -5.61 -5.16 18.11
CA ALA A 69 -5.72 -3.71 17.91
C ALA A 69 -5.02 -3.27 16.61
N PRO A 70 -5.48 -2.19 15.93
CA PRO A 70 -4.89 -1.70 14.69
C PRO A 70 -3.37 -1.49 14.75
N GLN A 71 -2.84 -1.00 15.88
CA GLN A 71 -1.40 -0.83 16.09
C GLN A 71 -0.64 -2.17 16.08
N THR A 72 -1.27 -3.23 16.60
CA THR A 72 -0.70 -4.59 16.57
C THR A 72 -0.73 -5.13 15.15
N LEU A 73 -1.84 -4.94 14.41
CA LEU A 73 -1.95 -5.36 13.01
C LEU A 73 -0.92 -4.63 12.13
N ARG A 74 -0.72 -3.32 12.33
CA ARG A 74 0.32 -2.54 11.67
C ARG A 74 1.72 -3.11 11.94
N ALA A 75 2.04 -3.41 13.19
CA ALA A 75 3.34 -3.98 13.53
C ALA A 75 3.59 -5.36 12.90
N ILE A 76 2.55 -6.21 12.83
CA ILE A 76 2.61 -7.51 12.16
C ILE A 76 2.83 -7.34 10.64
N ALA A 77 2.14 -6.39 10.01
CA ALA A 77 2.32 -6.08 8.58
C ALA A 77 3.74 -5.58 8.29
N GLU A 78 4.30 -4.71 9.13
CA GLU A 78 5.68 -4.23 9.01
C GLU A 78 6.69 -5.39 9.16
N GLU A 79 6.50 -6.27 10.14
CA GLU A 79 7.35 -7.46 10.32
C GLU A 79 7.30 -8.38 9.10
N ALA A 80 6.11 -8.62 8.56
CA ALA A 80 5.94 -9.44 7.36
C ALA A 80 6.66 -8.84 6.15
N ALA A 81 6.51 -7.54 5.89
CA ALA A 81 7.19 -6.84 4.81
C ALA A 81 8.72 -6.88 4.96
N ARG A 82 9.23 -6.62 6.17
CA ARG A 82 10.67 -6.68 6.47
C ARG A 82 11.26 -8.09 6.37
N THR A 83 10.46 -9.12 6.59
CA THR A 83 10.90 -10.52 6.51
C THR A 83 11.28 -10.91 5.09
N VAL A 84 10.54 -10.45 4.08
CA VAL A 84 10.79 -10.82 2.67
C VAL A 84 11.74 -9.86 1.94
N ALA A 85 11.89 -8.66 2.42
CA ALA A 85 12.68 -7.61 1.77
C ALA A 85 14.14 -8.00 1.49
N PRO A 86 14.89 -8.67 2.38
CA PRO A 86 16.27 -9.09 2.11
C PRO A 86 16.39 -10.03 0.90
N ASP A 87 15.45 -10.96 0.74
CA ASP A 87 15.45 -11.91 -0.38
C ASP A 87 15.12 -11.19 -1.70
N LEU A 88 14.16 -10.26 -1.68
CA LEU A 88 13.82 -9.42 -2.83
C LEU A 88 15.00 -8.52 -3.22
N LEU A 89 15.65 -7.87 -2.27
CA LEU A 89 16.83 -7.03 -2.52
C LEU A 89 18.01 -7.84 -3.06
N ALA A 90 18.21 -9.09 -2.62
CA ALA A 90 19.27 -9.95 -3.11
C ALA A 90 19.14 -10.30 -4.60
N VAL A 91 17.90 -10.34 -5.12
CA VAL A 91 17.63 -10.63 -6.53
C VAL A 91 17.35 -9.38 -7.36
N PHE A 92 17.04 -8.26 -6.74
CA PHE A 92 16.84 -6.99 -7.43
C PHE A 92 18.10 -6.61 -8.25
N ARG A 93 17.91 -6.32 -9.53
CA ARG A 93 18.99 -6.10 -10.52
C ARG A 93 19.84 -7.32 -10.87
N ALA A 94 19.52 -8.52 -10.36
CA ALA A 94 20.09 -9.75 -10.85
C ALA A 94 19.40 -10.19 -12.16
N PRO A 95 20.06 -11.00 -13.00
CA PRO A 95 19.38 -11.62 -14.14
C PRO A 95 18.20 -12.47 -13.66
N MET A 96 16.99 -12.20 -14.15
CA MET A 96 15.79 -12.94 -13.76
C MET A 96 14.99 -13.38 -14.98
N THR A 97 14.22 -14.46 -14.81
CA THR A 97 13.24 -14.91 -15.80
C THR A 97 11.95 -14.14 -15.58
N ILE A 98 11.52 -13.41 -16.60
CA ILE A 98 10.28 -12.65 -16.61
C ILE A 98 9.22 -13.49 -17.31
N SER A 99 8.04 -13.59 -16.70
CA SER A 99 6.82 -14.14 -17.29
C SER A 99 5.76 -13.05 -17.38
N THR A 100 4.70 -13.29 -18.11
CA THR A 100 3.55 -12.38 -18.23
C THR A 100 2.27 -13.09 -17.81
N LYS A 101 1.34 -12.40 -17.16
CA LYS A 101 0.06 -12.96 -16.68
C LYS A 101 -0.99 -12.95 -17.79
N ARG A 102 -1.33 -11.79 -18.31
CA ARG A 102 -2.37 -11.60 -19.35
C ARG A 102 -1.77 -11.29 -20.71
N ASP A 103 -0.80 -10.38 -20.75
CA ASP A 103 -0.14 -9.92 -21.96
C ASP A 103 1.33 -9.54 -21.70
N ALA A 104 2.01 -8.99 -22.70
CA ALA A 104 3.43 -8.61 -22.60
C ALA A 104 3.71 -7.47 -21.60
N HIS A 105 2.69 -6.78 -21.13
CA HIS A 105 2.81 -5.65 -20.20
C HIS A 105 2.51 -6.06 -18.75
N ASP A 106 1.80 -7.16 -18.53
CA ASP A 106 1.45 -7.71 -17.21
C ASP A 106 2.54 -8.68 -16.73
N VAL A 107 3.61 -8.10 -16.19
CA VAL A 107 4.83 -8.83 -15.80
C VAL A 107 4.65 -9.47 -14.43
N VAL A 108 5.08 -10.72 -14.29
CA VAL A 108 5.22 -11.44 -13.02
C VAL A 108 6.56 -12.14 -12.97
N THR A 109 7.16 -12.22 -11.81
CA THR A 109 8.37 -13.00 -11.56
C THR A 109 8.07 -14.17 -10.60
N LEU A 110 8.96 -15.14 -10.53
CA LEU A 110 8.86 -16.18 -9.50
C LEU A 110 8.99 -15.60 -8.07
N HIS A 111 9.54 -14.40 -7.97
CA HIS A 111 9.78 -13.72 -6.69
C HIS A 111 8.50 -13.14 -6.10
N ASP A 112 7.53 -12.70 -6.94
CA ASP A 112 6.23 -12.21 -6.49
C ASP A 112 5.50 -13.29 -5.68
N ARG A 113 5.36 -14.48 -6.25
CA ARG A 113 4.69 -15.61 -5.58
C ARG A 113 5.42 -16.08 -4.32
N ALA A 114 6.75 -16.20 -4.39
CA ALA A 114 7.54 -16.62 -3.23
C ALA A 114 7.44 -15.61 -2.07
N ALA A 115 7.44 -14.32 -2.39
CA ALA A 115 7.27 -13.25 -1.41
C ALA A 115 5.85 -13.28 -0.82
N GLU A 116 4.80 -13.45 -1.63
CA GLU A 116 3.42 -13.56 -1.14
C GLU A 116 3.23 -14.76 -0.23
N GLU A 117 3.77 -15.94 -0.57
CA GLU A 117 3.71 -17.13 0.29
C GLU A 117 4.41 -16.91 1.64
N ALA A 118 5.57 -16.25 1.63
CA ALA A 118 6.31 -15.94 2.86
C ALA A 118 5.57 -14.91 3.73
N ILE A 119 5.04 -13.83 3.12
CA ILE A 119 4.20 -12.83 3.80
C ILE A 119 2.97 -13.51 4.41
N THR A 120 2.25 -14.32 3.63
CA THR A 120 1.06 -15.07 4.08
C THR A 120 1.37 -15.94 5.28
N THR A 121 2.53 -16.61 5.27
CA THR A 121 2.97 -17.46 6.40
C THR A 121 3.14 -16.63 7.67
N VAL A 122 3.79 -15.48 7.60
CA VAL A 122 3.98 -14.60 8.77
C VAL A 122 2.64 -14.08 9.29
N LEU A 123 1.80 -13.56 8.40
CA LEU A 123 0.52 -12.94 8.75
C LEU A 123 -0.44 -13.95 9.41
N THR A 124 -0.59 -15.14 8.82
CA THR A 124 -1.51 -16.18 9.34
C THR A 124 -1.00 -16.84 10.60
N ALA A 125 0.32 -16.94 10.80
CA ALA A 125 0.91 -17.41 12.06
C ALA A 125 0.68 -16.38 13.19
N ALA A 126 0.82 -15.09 12.91
CA ALA A 126 0.63 -14.03 13.90
C ALA A 126 -0.86 -13.80 14.24
N VAL A 127 -1.77 -13.98 13.26
CA VAL A 127 -3.23 -13.84 13.45
C VAL A 127 -3.93 -15.11 12.97
N PRO A 128 -4.00 -16.16 13.81
CA PRO A 128 -4.62 -17.43 13.43
C PRO A 128 -6.09 -17.27 13.01
N GLY A 129 -6.42 -17.80 11.83
CA GLY A 129 -7.75 -17.73 11.22
C GLY A 129 -8.04 -16.44 10.48
N SER A 130 -7.05 -15.58 10.28
CA SER A 130 -7.13 -14.51 9.28
C SER A 130 -7.13 -15.07 7.85
N VAL A 131 -7.60 -14.26 6.91
CA VAL A 131 -7.58 -14.56 5.46
C VAL A 131 -6.62 -13.59 4.79
N VAL A 132 -5.99 -14.03 3.70
CA VAL A 132 -5.13 -13.18 2.86
C VAL A 132 -5.76 -13.09 1.47
N LEU A 133 -5.97 -11.87 0.99
CA LEU A 133 -6.24 -11.51 -0.39
C LEU A 133 -4.93 -11.02 -1.00
N GLY A 134 -4.28 -11.86 -1.78
CA GLY A 134 -3.04 -11.53 -2.47
C GLY A 134 -3.24 -11.32 -3.96
N GLU A 135 -2.32 -10.60 -4.57
CA GLU A 135 -2.30 -10.38 -6.03
C GLU A 135 -2.08 -11.67 -6.80
N GLU A 136 -1.19 -12.55 -6.30
CA GLU A 136 -0.72 -13.73 -7.01
C GLU A 136 -1.56 -14.98 -6.73
N GLY A 137 -1.95 -15.19 -5.49
CA GLY A 137 -2.65 -16.38 -5.02
C GLY A 137 -4.16 -16.20 -4.84
N GLY A 138 -4.67 -14.98 -5.00
CA GLY A 138 -6.07 -14.67 -4.70
C GLY A 138 -6.37 -14.82 -3.20
N THR A 139 -7.52 -15.38 -2.84
CA THR A 139 -7.91 -15.52 -1.44
C THR A 139 -7.41 -16.84 -0.86
N THR A 140 -6.59 -16.79 0.20
CA THR A 140 -6.07 -17.94 0.95
C THR A 140 -6.38 -17.82 2.43
N GLY A 141 -6.59 -18.96 3.12
CA GLY A 141 -6.87 -19.03 4.56
C GLY A 141 -8.37 -19.11 4.89
N GLY A 142 -8.68 -19.17 6.18
CA GLY A 142 -10.03 -19.45 6.70
C GLY A 142 -10.20 -20.92 7.03
N THR A 143 -10.57 -21.24 8.30
CA THR A 143 -10.88 -22.61 8.75
C THR A 143 -12.23 -23.07 8.21
N GLY A 144 -12.27 -23.38 6.90
CA GLY A 144 -13.37 -24.12 6.29
C GLY A 144 -12.79 -25.41 5.73
N THR A 145 -13.21 -26.57 6.25
CA THR A 145 -12.97 -27.89 5.67
C THR A 145 -13.62 -27.97 4.29
N GLY A 146 -12.94 -27.42 3.29
CA GLY A 146 -13.29 -27.53 1.87
C GLY A 146 -12.07 -28.00 1.12
N THR A 147 -12.06 -29.27 0.68
CA THR A 147 -11.07 -29.85 -0.20
C THR A 147 -10.90 -28.95 -1.43
N GLY A 148 -9.73 -28.30 -1.51
CA GLY A 148 -9.35 -27.48 -2.66
C GLY A 148 -9.27 -28.35 -3.92
N THR A 149 -10.12 -28.02 -4.88
CA THR A 149 -9.96 -28.47 -6.25
C THR A 149 -9.28 -27.35 -7.02
N THR A 150 -8.06 -27.57 -7.42
CA THR A 150 -7.33 -26.73 -8.40
C THR A 150 -8.12 -26.77 -9.72
N GLY A 151 -8.77 -25.66 -10.07
CA GLY A 151 -9.45 -25.46 -11.33
C GLY A 151 -8.95 -24.18 -11.98
N THR A 152 -7.97 -24.35 -12.88
CA THR A 152 -7.60 -23.35 -13.88
C THR A 152 -8.74 -23.18 -14.85
N THR A 153 -9.44 -22.05 -14.85
CA THR A 153 -10.12 -21.52 -16.04
C THR A 153 -10.38 -20.03 -15.82
N GLY A 154 -9.91 -19.23 -16.79
CA GLY A 154 -10.23 -17.81 -16.89
C GLY A 154 -11.74 -17.60 -17.05
N GLY A 155 -12.27 -16.64 -16.34
CA GLY A 155 -13.66 -16.24 -16.40
C GLY A 155 -13.86 -15.02 -15.50
N THR A 156 -14.07 -13.88 -16.13
CA THR A 156 -14.55 -12.65 -15.53
C THR A 156 -15.91 -12.90 -14.88
N ASP A 157 -15.95 -12.98 -13.56
CA ASP A 157 -17.19 -12.80 -12.80
C ASP A 157 -16.85 -12.25 -11.41
N THR A 158 -16.79 -10.93 -11.32
CA THR A 158 -16.67 -10.17 -10.06
C THR A 158 -18.02 -9.60 -9.62
N THR A 159 -19.06 -10.42 -9.63
CA THR A 159 -20.27 -10.17 -8.84
C THR A 159 -20.31 -11.13 -7.65
N GLY A 160 -19.27 -11.09 -6.84
CA GLY A 160 -19.28 -11.70 -5.51
C GLY A 160 -20.08 -10.81 -4.58
N THR A 161 -21.41 -10.90 -4.66
CA THR A 161 -22.29 -10.58 -3.52
C THR A 161 -21.65 -11.22 -2.30
N ALA A 162 -21.33 -10.41 -1.28
CA ALA A 162 -20.92 -10.91 0.03
C ALA A 162 -22.09 -11.76 0.56
N GLY A 163 -22.11 -13.04 0.16
CA GLY A 163 -22.94 -14.06 0.75
C GLY A 163 -22.51 -14.19 2.19
N GLY A 164 -23.30 -13.61 3.10
CA GLY A 164 -23.13 -13.79 4.53
C GLY A 164 -23.17 -15.27 4.85
N VAL A 165 -22.01 -15.89 4.95
CA VAL A 165 -21.86 -17.08 5.75
C VAL A 165 -21.95 -16.55 7.18
N GLY A 166 -23.13 -16.69 7.79
CA GLY A 166 -23.34 -16.46 9.21
C GLY A 166 -22.41 -17.38 9.99
N SER A 167 -21.15 -16.97 10.12
CA SER A 167 -20.21 -17.57 11.06
C SER A 167 -20.51 -16.98 12.43
N THR A 168 -20.76 -17.83 13.40
CA THR A 168 -20.94 -17.48 14.81
C THR A 168 -19.62 -17.07 15.48
N ASP A 169 -18.52 -16.87 14.74
CA ASP A 169 -17.16 -16.73 15.22
C ASP A 169 -16.63 -15.30 14.96
N GLY A 170 -17.23 -14.28 15.51
CA GLY A 170 -16.64 -12.93 15.59
C GLY A 170 -15.99 -12.34 14.32
N PRO A 171 -15.51 -11.09 14.35
CA PRO A 171 -14.86 -10.44 13.20
C PRO A 171 -13.57 -11.14 12.78
N VAL A 172 -13.31 -11.19 11.48
CA VAL A 172 -12.13 -11.81 10.87
C VAL A 172 -11.24 -10.73 10.28
N VAL A 173 -9.93 -10.84 10.54
CA VAL A 173 -8.93 -10.00 9.86
C VAL A 173 -8.75 -10.53 8.44
N ARG A 174 -8.91 -9.66 7.44
CA ARG A 174 -8.51 -9.90 6.06
C ARG A 174 -7.29 -9.05 5.75
N TRP A 175 -6.21 -9.70 5.39
CA TRP A 175 -5.02 -9.03 4.88
C TRP A 175 -5.16 -8.82 3.38
N ILE A 176 -4.75 -7.65 2.89
CA ILE A 176 -4.71 -7.30 1.47
C ILE A 176 -3.25 -7.05 1.14
N VAL A 177 -2.68 -7.85 0.23
CA VAL A 177 -1.22 -7.94 0.02
C VAL A 177 -0.87 -7.77 -1.44
N ASP A 178 0.05 -6.86 -1.71
CA ASP A 178 0.86 -6.81 -2.93
C ASP A 178 2.32 -7.08 -2.54
N PRO A 179 2.90 -8.21 -2.94
CA PRO A 179 4.27 -8.56 -2.59
C PRO A 179 5.31 -7.68 -3.28
N ILE A 180 5.01 -7.19 -4.49
CA ILE A 180 5.91 -6.31 -5.28
C ILE A 180 5.06 -5.34 -6.12
N ASP A 181 4.49 -4.29 -5.50
CA ASP A 181 3.85 -3.22 -6.27
C ASP A 181 4.90 -2.50 -7.14
N GLY A 182 4.70 -2.53 -8.43
CA GLY A 182 5.67 -2.11 -9.42
C GLY A 182 6.56 -3.24 -9.95
N THR A 183 6.03 -4.45 -10.15
CA THR A 183 6.75 -5.63 -10.67
C THR A 183 7.54 -5.35 -11.95
N ALA A 184 7.00 -4.54 -12.87
CA ALA A 184 7.71 -4.13 -14.09
C ALA A 184 8.99 -3.33 -13.79
N ASN A 185 8.97 -2.47 -12.78
CA ASN A 185 10.12 -1.72 -12.30
C ASN A 185 11.14 -2.64 -11.64
N PHE A 186 10.66 -3.51 -10.74
CA PHE A 186 11.49 -4.52 -10.10
C PHE A 186 12.24 -5.37 -11.13
N ALA A 187 11.54 -5.94 -12.10
CA ALA A 187 12.09 -6.78 -13.15
C ALA A 187 13.12 -6.05 -14.03
N ARG A 188 13.01 -4.73 -14.19
CA ARG A 188 13.94 -3.87 -14.94
C ARG A 188 15.06 -3.28 -14.11
N GLY A 189 15.04 -3.47 -12.78
CA GLY A 189 16.03 -2.91 -11.85
C GLY A 189 15.83 -1.42 -11.58
N LEU A 190 14.64 -0.87 -11.84
CA LEU A 190 14.27 0.50 -11.48
C LEU A 190 13.83 0.53 -10.02
N ALA A 191 14.47 1.39 -9.23
CA ALA A 191 14.24 1.52 -7.78
C ALA A 191 12.95 2.33 -7.48
N TYR A 192 11.80 1.84 -7.95
CA TYR A 192 10.49 2.39 -7.66
C TYR A 192 9.46 1.26 -7.59
N TRP A 193 9.53 0.51 -6.51
CA TRP A 193 8.67 -0.63 -6.20
C TRP A 193 8.62 -0.81 -4.68
N CYS A 194 7.57 -1.45 -4.15
CA CYS A 194 7.40 -1.62 -2.73
C CYS A 194 6.64 -2.91 -2.39
N ILE A 195 6.56 -3.19 -1.08
CA ILE A 195 5.68 -4.21 -0.50
C ILE A 195 4.52 -3.48 0.14
N SER A 196 3.28 -3.83 -0.21
CA SER A 196 2.07 -3.20 0.28
C SER A 196 1.21 -4.21 1.05
N ILE A 197 0.91 -3.93 2.33
CA ILE A 197 0.13 -4.81 3.21
C ILE A 197 -0.88 -3.98 3.98
N ALA A 198 -2.18 -4.30 3.83
CA ALA A 198 -3.26 -3.71 4.62
C ALA A 198 -3.98 -4.78 5.44
N ALA A 199 -4.50 -4.37 6.60
CA ALA A 199 -5.41 -5.17 7.42
C ALA A 199 -6.81 -4.58 7.38
N GLU A 200 -7.77 -5.37 6.93
CA GLU A 200 -9.20 -5.06 6.90
C GLU A 200 -9.92 -5.83 7.99
N VAL A 201 -10.83 -5.17 8.69
CA VAL A 201 -11.72 -5.75 9.70
C VAL A 201 -13.13 -5.21 9.44
N ASP A 202 -14.12 -6.10 9.32
CA ASP A 202 -15.52 -5.73 9.05
C ASP A 202 -15.69 -4.83 7.80
N GLY A 203 -14.81 -5.01 6.81
CA GLY A 203 -14.83 -4.25 5.56
C GLY A 203 -14.14 -2.89 5.62
N GLU A 204 -13.55 -2.51 6.76
CA GLU A 204 -12.79 -1.27 6.90
C GLU A 204 -11.28 -1.57 7.01
N VAL A 205 -10.45 -0.84 6.27
CA VAL A 205 -8.99 -0.92 6.40
C VAL A 205 -8.58 -0.19 7.67
N VAL A 206 -8.02 -0.94 8.63
CA VAL A 206 -7.70 -0.43 9.99
C VAL A 206 -6.20 -0.26 10.22
N ALA A 207 -5.36 -0.90 9.42
CA ALA A 207 -3.92 -0.73 9.44
C ALA A 207 -3.35 -0.90 8.02
N GLY A 208 -2.26 -0.19 7.71
CA GLY A 208 -1.60 -0.26 6.42
C GLY A 208 -0.11 0.00 6.53
N VAL A 209 0.66 -0.72 5.73
CA VAL A 209 2.12 -0.58 5.60
C VAL A 209 2.48 -0.63 4.12
N VAL A 210 3.26 0.35 3.68
CA VAL A 210 3.95 0.35 2.39
C VAL A 210 5.44 0.47 2.69
N PHE A 211 6.21 -0.55 2.34
CA PHE A 211 7.65 -0.59 2.56
C PHE A 211 8.40 -0.50 1.24
N ASP A 212 9.22 0.55 1.08
CA ASP A 212 10.21 0.67 0.00
C ASP A 212 11.54 0.07 0.46
N PRO A 213 11.91 -1.15 0.04
CA PRO A 213 13.13 -1.79 0.52
C PRO A 213 14.41 -1.15 -0.03
N VAL A 214 14.31 -0.43 -1.16
CA VAL A 214 15.49 0.17 -1.80
C VAL A 214 15.91 1.44 -1.07
N ALA A 215 14.94 2.25 -0.66
CA ALA A 215 15.18 3.45 0.15
C ALA A 215 15.21 3.16 1.66
N ASP A 216 14.82 1.95 2.09
CA ASP A 216 14.60 1.55 3.48
C ASP A 216 13.59 2.46 4.21
N HIS A 217 12.51 2.83 3.51
CA HIS A 217 11.44 3.66 4.05
C HIS A 217 10.18 2.84 4.34
N VAL A 218 9.68 2.94 5.57
CA VAL A 218 8.39 2.38 5.99
C VAL A 218 7.37 3.49 6.15
N PHE A 219 6.37 3.49 5.28
CA PHE A 219 5.16 4.30 5.43
C PHE A 219 4.09 3.44 6.08
N ALA A 220 3.56 3.87 7.20
CA ALA A 220 2.63 3.07 7.98
C ALA A 220 1.49 3.92 8.54
N ALA A 221 0.32 3.30 8.75
CA ALA A 221 -0.82 3.95 9.40
C ALA A 221 -1.66 2.94 10.19
N ASP A 222 -2.34 3.47 11.21
CA ASP A 222 -3.37 2.79 12.00
C ASP A 222 -4.46 3.80 12.44
N ASP A 223 -5.24 3.49 13.46
CA ASP A 223 -6.29 4.37 13.99
C ASP A 223 -5.75 5.62 14.71
N VAL A 224 -4.45 5.65 15.06
CA VAL A 224 -3.82 6.79 15.77
C VAL A 224 -3.26 7.83 14.78
N GLY A 225 -2.70 7.42 13.63
CA GLY A 225 -2.09 8.34 12.69
C GLY A 225 -1.33 7.68 11.55
N ALA A 226 -0.44 8.44 10.93
CA ALA A 226 0.49 7.98 9.90
C ALA A 226 1.94 8.32 10.26
N TRP A 227 2.86 7.44 9.85
CA TRP A 227 4.29 7.55 10.15
C TRP A 227 5.14 7.22 8.93
N LEU A 228 6.27 7.93 8.82
CA LEU A 228 7.40 7.57 7.96
C LEU A 228 8.58 7.25 8.88
N ASP A 229 9.07 6.01 8.83
CA ASP A 229 10.19 5.52 9.65
C ASP A 229 9.99 5.77 11.15
N GLY A 230 8.75 5.61 11.62
CA GLY A 230 8.34 5.85 13.00
C GLY A 230 8.15 7.33 13.38
N ALA A 231 8.46 8.29 12.51
CA ALA A 231 8.18 9.70 12.73
C ALA A 231 6.78 10.08 12.21
N PRO A 232 5.97 10.87 12.95
CA PRO A 232 4.68 11.34 12.47
C PRO A 232 4.78 12.03 11.13
N MET A 233 3.84 11.73 10.22
CA MET A 233 3.81 12.20 8.85
C MET A 233 2.56 13.03 8.57
N HIS A 234 2.69 14.08 7.77
CA HIS A 234 1.59 14.94 7.35
C HIS A 234 1.70 15.27 5.88
N SER A 235 0.60 15.08 5.16
CA SER A 235 0.51 15.43 3.75
C SER A 235 0.27 16.92 3.53
N SER A 236 0.62 17.40 2.35
CA SER A 236 0.26 18.74 1.89
C SER A 236 0.10 18.74 0.37
N SER A 237 -0.74 19.63 -0.15
CA SER A 237 -0.91 19.81 -1.59
C SER A 237 -1.24 21.26 -1.91
N GLY A 238 -0.61 21.76 -2.99
CA GLY A 238 -0.82 23.10 -3.52
C GLY A 238 -1.92 23.16 -4.60
N PRO A 239 -2.13 24.35 -5.20
CA PRO A 239 -2.98 24.49 -6.38
C PRO A 239 -2.34 23.78 -7.59
N ALA A 240 -3.16 23.41 -8.58
CA ALA A 240 -2.72 22.56 -9.69
C ALA A 240 -1.48 23.11 -10.45
N ASP A 241 -1.40 24.41 -10.68
CA ASP A 241 -0.28 25.07 -11.39
C ASP A 241 1.04 25.09 -10.59
N ALA A 242 1.00 24.75 -9.30
CA ALA A 242 2.16 24.58 -8.44
C ALA A 242 2.41 23.11 -8.10
N ALA A 243 1.43 22.23 -8.32
CA ALA A 243 1.40 20.85 -7.87
C ALA A 243 2.15 19.87 -8.80
N THR A 244 2.66 18.80 -8.22
CA THR A 244 3.24 17.65 -8.90
C THR A 244 2.26 16.48 -8.86
N VAL A 245 2.01 15.85 -10.02
CA VAL A 245 1.22 14.63 -10.16
C VAL A 245 2.15 13.43 -10.25
N LEU A 246 1.93 12.42 -9.41
CA LEU A 246 2.48 11.07 -9.60
C LEU A 246 1.38 10.13 -10.09
N THR A 247 1.70 9.25 -11.03
CA THR A 247 0.73 8.28 -11.55
C THR A 247 1.46 7.11 -12.23
N SER A 248 0.76 6.07 -12.60
CA SER A 248 1.22 5.05 -13.55
C SER A 248 0.67 5.30 -14.96
N PHE A 249 -0.24 6.25 -15.10
CA PHE A 249 -0.94 6.63 -16.33
C PHE A 249 -0.06 7.49 -17.27
N PRO A 250 -0.19 7.35 -18.63
CA PRO A 250 -0.91 6.27 -19.27
C PRO A 250 -0.03 5.03 -19.51
N VAL A 251 -0.60 3.85 -19.38
CA VAL A 251 -0.02 2.60 -19.84
C VAL A 251 -0.95 1.95 -20.88
N GLN A 252 -0.54 0.84 -21.52
CA GLN A 252 -1.35 0.19 -22.55
C GLN A 252 -2.75 -0.18 -22.06
N GLN A 253 -2.87 -0.68 -20.84
CA GLN A 253 -4.15 -1.00 -20.22
C GLN A 253 -5.11 0.21 -20.16
N ASP A 254 -4.60 1.42 -19.89
CA ASP A 254 -5.41 2.63 -19.88
C ASP A 254 -5.90 3.00 -21.29
N LEU A 255 -5.06 2.78 -22.31
CA LEU A 255 -5.44 3.03 -23.70
C LEU A 255 -6.52 2.05 -24.17
N ASP A 256 -6.40 0.77 -23.77
CA ASP A 256 -7.38 -0.26 -24.07
C ASP A 256 -8.71 -0.01 -23.36
N LEU A 257 -8.65 0.48 -22.11
CA LEU A 257 -9.80 0.77 -21.26
C LEU A 257 -10.56 2.03 -21.69
N LEU A 258 -9.83 3.13 -21.90
CA LEU A 258 -10.40 4.48 -22.11
C LEU A 258 -10.47 4.85 -23.59
N GLY A 259 -9.74 4.17 -24.47
CA GLY A 259 -9.45 4.57 -25.82
C GLY A 259 -8.34 5.63 -25.91
N GLU A 260 -7.49 5.53 -26.93
CA GLU A 260 -6.32 6.39 -27.13
C GLU A 260 -6.64 7.89 -27.05
N ALA A 261 -7.73 8.33 -27.72
CA ALA A 261 -8.09 9.74 -27.77
C ALA A 261 -8.38 10.32 -26.38
N ALA A 262 -9.14 9.62 -25.56
CA ALA A 262 -9.50 10.08 -24.20
C ALA A 262 -8.30 10.03 -23.25
N ALA A 263 -7.48 8.96 -23.33
CA ALA A 263 -6.28 8.83 -22.53
C ALA A 263 -5.26 9.95 -22.84
N PHE A 264 -4.97 10.21 -24.11
CA PHE A 264 -4.04 11.28 -24.49
C PHE A 264 -4.59 12.69 -24.26
N ASP A 265 -5.92 12.88 -24.29
CA ASP A 265 -6.53 14.16 -23.90
C ASP A 265 -6.36 14.42 -22.40
N LEU A 266 -6.53 13.39 -21.55
CA LEU A 266 -6.24 13.51 -20.12
C LEU A 266 -4.75 13.78 -19.86
N LEU A 267 -3.84 13.06 -20.54
CA LEU A 267 -2.40 13.29 -20.43
C LEU A 267 -2.04 14.75 -20.81
N ARG A 268 -2.64 15.27 -21.89
CA ARG A 268 -2.49 16.66 -22.29
C ARG A 268 -2.97 17.61 -21.19
N ASP A 269 -4.13 17.34 -20.58
CA ASP A 269 -4.67 18.14 -19.48
C ASP A 269 -3.72 18.14 -18.27
N LEU A 270 -3.19 16.99 -17.87
CA LEU A 270 -2.19 16.88 -16.80
C LEU A 270 -0.96 17.75 -17.11
N THR A 271 -0.42 17.63 -18.33
CA THR A 271 0.78 18.37 -18.75
C THR A 271 0.57 19.88 -18.76
N LEU A 272 -0.63 20.36 -19.13
CA LEU A 272 -0.92 21.79 -19.26
C LEU A 272 -1.33 22.44 -17.93
N ARG A 273 -1.92 21.68 -17.00
CA ARG A 273 -2.48 22.23 -15.76
C ARG A 273 -1.54 22.11 -14.57
N TYR A 274 -0.71 21.07 -14.54
CA TYR A 274 0.17 20.77 -13.41
C TYR A 274 1.60 21.21 -13.70
N ARG A 275 2.31 21.59 -12.65
CA ARG A 275 3.72 22.00 -12.78
C ARG A 275 4.60 20.87 -13.27
N HIS A 276 4.41 19.67 -12.71
CA HIS A 276 5.11 18.46 -13.08
C HIS A 276 4.14 17.28 -13.13
N HIS A 277 4.44 16.33 -14.02
CA HIS A 277 3.74 15.08 -14.14
C HIS A 277 4.79 13.97 -14.34
N HIS A 278 4.70 12.92 -13.53
CA HIS A 278 5.58 11.76 -13.59
C HIS A 278 4.75 10.49 -13.63
N SER A 279 5.07 9.58 -14.58
CA SER A 279 4.52 8.23 -14.65
C SER A 279 5.59 7.27 -14.15
N LEU A 280 5.38 6.65 -12.96
CA LEU A 280 6.43 5.93 -12.23
C LEU A 280 6.15 4.44 -12.02
N GLY A 281 4.91 3.97 -12.18
CA GLY A 281 4.58 2.54 -12.26
C GLY A 281 4.52 1.78 -10.94
N SER A 282 4.23 2.45 -9.81
CA SER A 282 3.89 1.85 -8.51
C SER A 282 2.77 2.68 -7.88
N GLY A 283 1.59 2.10 -7.74
CA GLY A 283 0.40 2.77 -7.22
C GLY A 283 0.53 3.08 -5.74
N ALA A 284 0.99 2.12 -4.96
CA ALA A 284 1.16 2.28 -3.53
C ALA A 284 2.25 3.31 -3.18
N LEU A 285 3.39 3.33 -3.90
CA LEU A 285 4.42 4.37 -3.69
C LEU A 285 3.90 5.75 -4.07
N ASN A 286 3.13 5.88 -5.16
CA ASN A 286 2.54 7.16 -5.52
C ASN A 286 1.67 7.72 -4.37
N LEU A 287 0.82 6.89 -3.76
CA LEU A 287 -0.05 7.28 -2.64
C LEU A 287 0.75 7.71 -1.41
N VAL A 288 1.77 6.94 -1.02
CA VAL A 288 2.54 7.25 0.20
C VAL A 288 3.52 8.41 0.00
N HIS A 289 3.99 8.68 -1.21
CA HIS A 289 4.77 9.89 -1.52
C HIS A 289 3.90 11.15 -1.43
N VAL A 290 2.62 11.07 -1.82
CA VAL A 290 1.65 12.15 -1.58
C VAL A 290 1.39 12.28 -0.07
N ALA A 291 1.26 11.17 0.67
CA ALA A 291 1.11 11.19 2.12
C ALA A 291 2.30 11.83 2.84
N ALA A 292 3.51 11.65 2.34
CA ALA A 292 4.73 12.26 2.88
C ALA A 292 4.92 13.74 2.47
N GLY A 293 4.05 14.28 1.60
CA GLY A 293 4.18 15.63 1.06
C GLY A 293 5.34 15.79 0.06
N TRP A 294 5.85 14.68 -0.50
CA TRP A 294 6.87 14.69 -1.55
C TRP A 294 6.28 14.94 -2.94
N SER A 295 4.98 14.73 -3.06
CA SER A 295 4.17 15.06 -4.21
C SER A 295 2.80 15.56 -3.74
N ASP A 296 2.00 16.11 -4.64
CA ASP A 296 0.76 16.78 -4.30
C ASP A 296 -0.48 15.93 -4.54
N VAL A 297 -0.50 15.18 -5.65
CA VAL A 297 -1.69 14.45 -6.11
C VAL A 297 -1.30 13.22 -6.90
N THR A 298 -2.12 12.17 -6.82
CA THR A 298 -2.00 10.94 -7.63
C THR A 298 -3.36 10.53 -8.16
N MET A 299 -3.34 9.75 -9.23
CA MET A 299 -4.53 9.14 -9.82
C MET A 299 -4.18 7.79 -10.47
N GLY A 300 -5.18 6.94 -10.63
CA GLY A 300 -5.07 5.66 -11.33
C GLY A 300 -6.40 5.20 -11.89
N PHE A 301 -6.32 4.31 -12.88
CA PHE A 301 -7.44 3.58 -13.46
C PHE A 301 -7.21 2.08 -13.34
N ALA A 302 -8.30 1.30 -13.36
CA ALA A 302 -8.29 -0.17 -13.30
C ALA A 302 -7.44 -0.73 -12.14
N THR A 303 -7.52 -0.09 -10.97
CA THR A 303 -6.76 -0.48 -9.78
C THR A 303 -7.41 -1.64 -9.04
N HIS A 304 -6.61 -2.41 -8.33
CA HIS A 304 -7.06 -3.50 -7.49
C HIS A 304 -6.94 -3.14 -6.01
N PRO A 305 -7.59 -3.90 -5.10
CA PRO A 305 -7.52 -3.62 -3.66
C PRO A 305 -6.09 -3.52 -3.12
N TRP A 306 -5.17 -4.36 -3.59
CA TRP A 306 -3.79 -4.40 -3.12
C TRP A 306 -2.95 -3.21 -3.55
N ASP A 307 -3.29 -2.56 -4.68
CA ASP A 307 -2.61 -1.34 -5.19
C ASP A 307 -2.87 -0.13 -4.29
N VAL A 308 -4.04 -0.09 -3.61
CA VAL A 308 -4.53 1.15 -2.98
C VAL A 308 -4.82 1.04 -1.48
N ALA A 309 -5.16 -0.14 -0.95
CA ALA A 309 -5.68 -0.27 0.42
C ALA A 309 -4.76 0.32 1.48
N ALA A 310 -3.49 -0.07 1.49
CA ALA A 310 -2.52 0.42 2.47
C ALA A 310 -2.19 1.90 2.23
N GLY A 311 -1.87 2.26 0.99
CA GLY A 311 -1.47 3.62 0.62
C GLY A 311 -2.57 4.66 0.86
N ALA A 312 -3.83 4.31 0.59
CA ALA A 312 -4.97 5.20 0.83
C ALA A 312 -5.15 5.48 2.34
N LEU A 313 -5.11 4.45 3.19
CA LEU A 313 -5.17 4.64 4.65
C LEU A 313 -4.01 5.53 5.14
N VAL A 314 -2.78 5.28 4.66
CA VAL A 314 -1.61 6.09 5.02
C VAL A 314 -1.82 7.56 4.64
N LEU A 315 -2.33 7.82 3.44
CA LEU A 315 -2.62 9.18 2.98
C LEU A 315 -3.71 9.86 3.81
N GLU A 316 -4.81 9.18 4.08
CA GLU A 316 -5.93 9.73 4.86
C GLU A 316 -5.49 10.04 6.30
N ARG A 317 -4.72 9.15 6.94
CA ARG A 317 -4.19 9.37 8.29
C ARG A 317 -3.11 10.46 8.33
N ALA A 318 -2.46 10.75 7.20
CA ALA A 318 -1.56 11.90 7.04
C ALA A 318 -2.32 13.22 6.78
N GLY A 319 -3.66 13.21 6.74
CA GLY A 319 -4.52 14.39 6.56
C GLY A 319 -4.86 14.69 5.10
N GLY A 320 -4.46 13.84 4.15
CA GLY A 320 -4.88 13.90 2.75
C GLY A 320 -6.29 13.33 2.53
N TRP A 321 -6.64 13.12 1.29
CA TRP A 321 -7.93 12.54 0.91
C TRP A 321 -7.78 11.58 -0.27
N PHE A 322 -8.69 10.58 -0.34
CA PHE A 322 -8.86 9.64 -1.44
C PHE A 322 -10.31 9.71 -1.96
N ARG A 323 -10.49 9.73 -3.27
CA ARG A 323 -11.81 9.68 -3.93
C ARG A 323 -11.80 8.56 -4.95
N GLY A 324 -12.49 7.48 -4.62
CA GLY A 324 -12.63 6.32 -5.47
C GLY A 324 -13.88 6.38 -6.33
N PHE A 325 -13.79 5.78 -7.52
CA PHE A 325 -14.89 5.64 -8.46
C PHE A 325 -14.98 4.20 -8.96
N ARG A 326 -16.20 3.78 -9.25
CA ARG A 326 -16.51 2.55 -9.98
C ARG A 326 -17.60 2.86 -10.98
N ARG A 327 -17.29 2.75 -12.26
CA ARG A 327 -18.24 3.10 -13.35
C ARG A 327 -18.82 4.51 -13.19
N GLY A 328 -18.01 5.46 -12.78
CA GLY A 328 -18.38 6.85 -12.53
C GLY A 328 -19.10 7.14 -11.22
N GLU A 329 -19.56 6.10 -10.51
CA GLU A 329 -20.15 6.25 -9.18
C GLU A 329 -19.07 6.33 -8.10
N ALA A 330 -19.28 7.20 -7.11
CA ALA A 330 -18.37 7.33 -5.98
C ALA A 330 -18.41 6.08 -5.10
N VAL A 331 -17.23 5.66 -4.62
CA VAL A 331 -17.06 4.52 -3.73
C VAL A 331 -16.49 5.00 -2.41
N ASP A 332 -17.16 4.70 -1.30
CA ASP A 332 -16.77 5.17 0.03
C ASP A 332 -15.51 4.48 0.58
N ARG A 333 -15.21 3.25 0.12
CA ARG A 333 -14.05 2.47 0.56
C ARG A 333 -13.01 2.42 -0.55
N ALA A 334 -11.82 2.98 -0.28
CA ALA A 334 -10.74 3.11 -1.25
C ALA A 334 -10.39 1.79 -1.96
N HIS A 335 -10.28 0.69 -1.19
CA HIS A 335 -9.93 -0.65 -1.71
C HIS A 335 -11.02 -1.34 -2.54
N LEU A 336 -12.19 -0.69 -2.70
CA LEU A 336 -13.27 -1.15 -3.57
C LEU A 336 -13.40 -0.30 -4.85
N ALA A 337 -12.57 0.74 -4.99
CA ALA A 337 -12.56 1.59 -6.18
C ALA A 337 -11.78 0.94 -7.32
N ASP A 338 -12.27 1.11 -8.54
CA ASP A 338 -11.54 0.72 -9.76
C ASP A 338 -10.66 1.88 -10.26
N ASP A 339 -11.12 3.11 -10.03
CA ASP A 339 -10.43 4.34 -10.46
C ASP A 339 -10.40 5.33 -9.31
N TYR A 340 -9.38 6.19 -9.26
CA TYR A 340 -9.26 7.11 -8.14
C TYR A 340 -8.50 8.41 -8.49
N VAL A 341 -8.74 9.43 -7.65
CA VAL A 341 -7.88 10.59 -7.45
C VAL A 341 -7.63 10.74 -5.96
N ALA A 342 -6.38 10.97 -5.58
CA ALA A 342 -5.99 11.18 -4.19
C ALA A 342 -4.98 12.31 -4.07
N ALA A 343 -5.08 13.14 -3.04
CA ALA A 343 -4.18 14.28 -2.86
C ALA A 343 -3.90 14.58 -1.40
N GLY A 344 -2.80 15.29 -1.17
CA GLY A 344 -2.44 15.81 0.14
C GLY A 344 -3.41 16.89 0.65
N ALA A 345 -3.28 17.24 1.92
CA ALA A 345 -4.09 18.26 2.57
C ALA A 345 -3.98 19.61 1.85
N GLY A 346 -5.10 20.31 1.67
CA GLY A 346 -5.17 21.66 1.08
C GLY A 346 -5.46 21.71 -0.42
N GLY A 347 -5.07 20.72 -1.21
CA GLY A 347 -5.37 20.65 -2.64
C GLY A 347 -6.76 20.05 -2.91
N SER A 348 -7.59 20.70 -3.70
CA SER A 348 -8.92 20.15 -4.07
C SER A 348 -8.89 19.35 -5.37
N HIS A 349 -8.05 19.74 -6.31
CA HIS A 349 -7.90 19.16 -7.67
C HIS A 349 -9.23 18.81 -8.36
N ALA A 350 -10.26 19.64 -8.13
CA ALA A 350 -11.66 19.36 -8.50
C ALA A 350 -11.84 19.01 -9.99
N GLU A 351 -11.06 19.65 -10.86
CA GLU A 351 -11.12 19.37 -12.30
C GLU A 351 -10.57 17.98 -12.64
N LEU A 352 -9.47 17.56 -12.00
CA LEU A 352 -8.94 16.22 -12.19
C LEU A 352 -9.93 15.17 -11.68
N VAL A 353 -10.52 15.41 -10.49
CA VAL A 353 -11.56 14.53 -9.92
C VAL A 353 -12.72 14.37 -10.90
N ARG A 354 -13.24 15.47 -11.44
CA ARG A 354 -14.33 15.46 -12.43
C ARG A 354 -13.95 14.65 -13.70
N ARG A 355 -12.74 14.88 -14.23
CA ARG A 355 -12.25 14.21 -15.45
C ARG A 355 -12.09 12.70 -15.24
N VAL A 356 -11.49 12.27 -14.10
CA VAL A 356 -11.33 10.85 -13.79
C VAL A 356 -12.70 10.19 -13.58
N GLN A 357 -13.63 10.85 -12.87
CA GLN A 357 -14.99 10.35 -12.68
C GLN A 357 -15.75 10.18 -14.00
N GLU A 358 -15.64 11.15 -14.92
CA GLU A 358 -16.27 11.08 -16.24
C GLU A 358 -15.70 9.92 -17.07
N LEU A 359 -14.37 9.73 -17.06
CA LEU A 359 -13.72 8.64 -17.76
C LEU A 359 -14.10 7.28 -17.15
N SER A 360 -14.13 7.18 -15.81
CA SER A 360 -14.62 5.98 -15.12
C SER A 360 -16.04 5.58 -15.52
N ALA A 361 -16.90 6.53 -15.87
CA ALA A 361 -18.25 6.25 -16.36
C ALA A 361 -18.27 5.64 -17.76
N THR A 362 -17.26 5.91 -18.59
CA THR A 362 -17.20 5.37 -19.96
C THR A 362 -16.76 3.91 -20.02
N THR A 363 -16.06 3.42 -19.01
CA THR A 363 -15.58 2.03 -18.93
C THR A 363 -16.71 1.00 -18.68
N ALA A 364 -17.94 1.48 -18.47
CA ALA A 364 -19.11 0.65 -18.13
C ALA A 364 -19.86 0.08 -19.36
N THR A 365 -19.43 0.35 -20.58
CA THR A 365 -20.26 0.15 -21.79
C THR A 365 -19.89 -1.04 -22.68
N ASP A 366 -19.01 -1.95 -22.21
CA ASP A 366 -18.72 -3.20 -22.96
C ASP A 366 -19.03 -4.46 -22.15
#